data_b431de87c5132507df54b7e1c411088d
#
_entry.id   b431de87c5132507df54b7e1c411088d
#
_cell.length_a   1.000
_cell.length_b   1.000
_cell.length_c   1.000
_cell.angle_alpha   90.00
_cell.angle_beta   90.00
_cell.angle_gamma   90.00
#
_symmetry.space_group_name_H-M   'P 1'
#
loop_
_entity.id
_entity.type
_entity.pdbx_description
1 polymer ?
#
loop_
_entity_poly.entity_id
_entity_poly.type
_entity_poly.pdbx_seq_one_letter_code
_entity_poly.pdbx_strand_id
1 'polypeptide(L)'
;MNESPKISIVTPSYNQGAYLDETLQSLVDQNYPNLEVIIQEGGSSDNSVEIAQRFVEQYPSIFQLHVENDSGQADALNRGFRKTTGDILGFLNSDDRLRAGCLLRVAEKIDPTRNRHIVFGRSLFFGNDPLKEGMEHACDYTSHFEQLAIWKRHFNQIPQPSTFWTRQVWEQCGEIDNDVHHALDYDLFCRFSQHYRFHKAPEIWSDYRLHNDSKTANKSHEDLLDDCDEISRRYWGSWLRPLRWRCEISYALHRRSRRPAAIRSVRKAETALLENRSFDTLLLGIIASWNAPLALGPRLLLPIATTRNWHRLARFFYRDEGHDLCPNQWIGPYREFILDRPKKPQLLRIALELPERFRNKPTQVTLLIDNALAASEITTEAGELFLEAPIQPADAYSTAIVILCNRYFIPALQGENEDDRLLSTRLVSLEFQPASR
;
A
#
# COMPACT_ATOMS: atom_id res chain seq x y z
N MET A 1 -31.41 -14.82 13.14
CA MET A 1 -30.66 -13.72 12.51
C MET A 1 -29.40 -13.60 13.32
N ASN A 2 -28.21 -13.84 12.75
CA ASN A 2 -26.97 -13.58 13.48
C ASN A 2 -26.93 -12.07 13.73
N GLU A 3 -26.78 -11.67 14.99
CA GLU A 3 -26.55 -10.27 15.33
C GLU A 3 -25.26 -9.78 14.66
N SER A 4 -25.27 -8.55 14.15
CA SER A 4 -24.07 -7.94 13.58
C SER A 4 -22.97 -7.88 14.65
N PRO A 5 -21.72 -8.28 14.36
CA PRO A 5 -20.65 -8.24 15.34
C PRO A 5 -20.47 -6.82 15.88
N LYS A 6 -20.12 -6.69 17.16
CA LYS A 6 -19.86 -5.38 17.73
C LYS A 6 -18.51 -4.84 17.26
N ILE A 7 -18.53 -3.63 16.70
CA ILE A 7 -17.31 -2.91 16.27
C ILE A 7 -17.02 -1.80 17.24
N SER A 8 -15.80 -1.77 17.80
CA SER A 8 -15.32 -0.68 18.65
C SER A 8 -14.25 0.12 17.92
N ILE A 9 -14.45 1.43 17.87
CA ILE A 9 -13.48 2.39 17.31
C ILE A 9 -12.95 3.26 18.45
N VAL A 10 -11.64 3.39 18.56
CA VAL A 10 -11.00 4.35 19.45
C VAL A 10 -10.62 5.60 18.66
N THR A 11 -11.02 6.77 19.14
CA THR A 11 -10.63 8.07 18.58
C THR A 11 -9.83 8.83 19.62
N PRO A 12 -8.47 8.89 19.48
CA PRO A 12 -7.66 9.73 20.34
C PRO A 12 -7.81 11.18 19.93
N SER A 13 -7.96 12.11 20.89
CA SER A 13 -8.14 13.54 20.62
C SER A 13 -7.26 14.38 21.54
N TYR A 14 -6.54 15.35 20.97
CA TYR A 14 -5.84 16.40 21.71
C TYR A 14 -5.66 17.63 20.81
N ASN A 15 -6.34 18.73 21.14
CA ASN A 15 -6.35 19.99 20.37
C ASN A 15 -6.72 19.78 18.89
N GLN A 16 -7.80 19.04 18.63
CA GLN A 16 -8.27 18.68 17.28
C GLN A 16 -9.67 19.26 16.97
N GLY A 17 -10.09 20.30 17.65
CA GLY A 17 -11.42 20.91 17.49
C GLY A 17 -11.74 21.36 16.06
N ALA A 18 -10.72 21.65 15.24
CA ALA A 18 -10.92 22.00 13.83
C ALA A 18 -11.40 20.82 12.96
N TYR A 19 -11.16 19.58 13.38
CA TYR A 19 -11.39 18.37 12.55
C TYR A 19 -12.33 17.35 13.20
N LEU A 20 -12.35 17.30 14.53
CA LEU A 20 -13.03 16.28 15.33
C LEU A 20 -14.52 16.13 14.98
N ASP A 21 -15.20 17.24 14.68
CA ASP A 21 -16.62 17.23 14.31
C ASP A 21 -16.88 16.39 13.07
N GLU A 22 -16.08 16.58 12.01
CA GLU A 22 -16.18 15.82 10.76
C GLU A 22 -15.83 14.34 10.96
N THR A 23 -14.82 14.06 11.79
CA THR A 23 -14.42 12.69 12.14
C THR A 23 -15.57 11.94 12.85
N LEU A 24 -16.13 12.51 13.90
CA LEU A 24 -17.21 11.87 14.67
C LEU A 24 -18.50 11.76 13.84
N GLN A 25 -18.81 12.75 13.00
CA GLN A 25 -19.95 12.67 12.09
C GLN A 25 -19.76 11.51 11.09
N SER A 26 -18.56 11.28 10.58
CA SER A 26 -18.28 10.17 9.68
C SER A 26 -18.53 8.79 10.30
N LEU A 27 -18.40 8.67 11.61
CA LEU A 27 -18.73 7.46 12.38
C LEU A 27 -20.24 7.29 12.56
N VAL A 28 -20.98 8.38 12.82
CA VAL A 28 -22.47 8.36 12.84
C VAL A 28 -23.03 7.94 11.49
N ASP A 29 -22.46 8.47 10.40
CA ASP A 29 -22.91 8.23 9.02
C ASP A 29 -22.67 6.77 8.55
N GLN A 30 -21.93 5.98 9.32
CA GLN A 30 -21.81 4.54 9.03
C GLN A 30 -23.15 3.80 9.16
N ASN A 31 -24.08 4.31 9.97
CA ASN A 31 -25.37 3.67 10.26
C ASN A 31 -25.21 2.18 10.64
N TYR A 32 -24.10 1.85 11.32
CA TYR A 32 -23.79 0.49 11.72
C TYR A 32 -24.52 0.16 13.04
N PRO A 33 -25.32 -0.93 13.10
CA PRO A 33 -26.27 -1.14 14.20
C PRO A 33 -25.60 -1.43 15.56
N ASN A 34 -24.37 -1.93 15.58
CA ASN A 34 -23.67 -2.33 16.79
C ASN A 34 -22.28 -1.67 16.87
N LEU A 35 -22.29 -0.33 16.80
CA LEU A 35 -21.08 0.52 16.86
C LEU A 35 -20.86 1.02 18.28
N GLU A 36 -19.64 0.95 18.75
CA GLU A 36 -19.11 1.57 19.96
C GLU A 36 -17.93 2.47 19.59
N VAL A 37 -17.95 3.71 20.07
CA VAL A 37 -16.86 4.66 19.83
C VAL A 37 -16.37 5.18 21.18
N ILE A 38 -15.09 4.96 21.47
CA ILE A 38 -14.41 5.47 22.66
C ILE A 38 -13.62 6.71 22.24
N ILE A 39 -14.05 7.88 22.65
CA ILE A 39 -13.29 9.13 22.49
C ILE A 39 -12.36 9.25 23.68
N GLN A 40 -11.06 9.08 23.47
CA GLN A 40 -10.03 9.26 24.49
C GLN A 40 -9.41 10.64 24.31
N GLU A 41 -9.80 11.57 25.15
CA GLU A 41 -9.46 12.99 25.09
C GLU A 41 -8.35 13.33 26.10
N GLY A 42 -7.24 13.95 25.62
CA GLY A 42 -6.00 14.17 26.35
C GLY A 42 -5.96 15.43 27.23
N GLY A 43 -7.09 16.12 27.45
CA GLY A 43 -7.16 17.40 28.20
C GLY A 43 -6.90 18.59 27.29
N SER A 44 -7.58 18.69 26.16
CA SER A 44 -7.48 19.78 25.19
C SER A 44 -7.79 21.15 25.79
N SER A 45 -7.14 22.16 25.24
CA SER A 45 -7.39 23.58 25.59
C SER A 45 -8.26 24.30 24.56
N ASP A 46 -8.58 23.64 23.46
CA ASP A 46 -9.49 24.12 22.42
C ASP A 46 -10.92 23.57 22.66
N ASN A 47 -11.81 23.69 21.67
CA ASN A 47 -13.21 23.24 21.77
C ASN A 47 -13.37 21.69 21.48
N SER A 48 -12.31 20.89 21.53
CA SER A 48 -12.39 19.44 21.28
C SER A 48 -13.31 18.75 22.30
N VAL A 49 -13.21 19.10 23.60
CA VAL A 49 -14.02 18.51 24.66
C VAL A 49 -15.49 18.81 24.45
N GLU A 50 -15.86 20.06 24.15
CA GLU A 50 -17.24 20.47 23.89
C GLU A 50 -17.84 19.76 22.67
N ILE A 51 -17.04 19.58 21.60
CA ILE A 51 -17.46 18.81 20.41
C ILE A 51 -17.74 17.37 20.81
N ALA A 52 -16.80 16.71 21.48
CA ALA A 52 -16.95 15.31 21.89
C ALA A 52 -18.17 15.12 22.80
N GLN A 53 -18.39 16.03 23.76
CA GLN A 53 -19.51 15.98 24.68
C GLN A 53 -20.85 16.09 23.95
N ARG A 54 -20.96 16.98 22.98
CA ARG A 54 -22.16 17.11 22.14
C ARG A 54 -22.52 15.80 21.44
N PHE A 55 -21.53 15.07 20.88
CA PHE A 55 -21.77 13.78 20.24
C PHE A 55 -22.21 12.70 21.22
N VAL A 56 -21.65 12.67 22.45
CA VAL A 56 -22.11 11.74 23.49
C VAL A 56 -23.56 12.04 23.91
N GLU A 57 -23.94 13.30 24.05
CA GLU A 57 -25.31 13.71 24.41
C GLU A 57 -26.30 13.34 23.26
N GLN A 58 -25.90 13.55 22.02
CA GLN A 58 -26.75 13.31 20.86
C GLN A 58 -26.86 11.81 20.51
N TYR A 59 -25.79 11.04 20.71
CA TYR A 59 -25.69 9.62 20.35
C TYR A 59 -25.14 8.74 21.48
N PRO A 60 -25.82 8.69 22.66
CA PRO A 60 -25.29 8.04 23.87
C PRO A 60 -25.14 6.52 23.74
N SER A 61 -25.80 5.91 22.77
CA SER A 61 -25.63 4.48 22.46
C SER A 61 -24.39 4.15 21.64
N ILE A 62 -23.76 5.15 21.05
CA ILE A 62 -22.59 4.98 20.16
C ILE A 62 -21.32 5.47 20.87
N PHE A 63 -21.35 6.68 21.45
CA PHE A 63 -20.15 7.35 21.94
C PHE A 63 -20.01 7.30 23.45
N GLN A 64 -18.76 7.10 23.88
CA GLN A 64 -18.30 7.30 25.26
C GLN A 64 -17.11 8.26 25.25
N LEU A 65 -17.14 9.29 26.11
CA LEU A 65 -16.05 10.25 26.24
C LEU A 65 -15.31 10.00 27.56
N HIS A 66 -13.99 9.93 27.46
CA HIS A 66 -13.06 9.88 28.58
C HIS A 66 -12.06 11.01 28.46
N VAL A 67 -12.12 11.98 29.37
CA VAL A 67 -11.19 13.12 29.45
C VAL A 67 -10.14 12.80 30.50
N GLU A 68 -8.95 12.45 30.07
CA GLU A 68 -7.85 12.00 30.93
C GLU A 68 -6.52 12.46 30.32
N ASN A 69 -5.71 13.20 31.06
CA ASN A 69 -4.37 13.56 30.60
C ASN A 69 -3.57 12.29 30.28
N ASP A 70 -3.01 12.25 29.09
CA ASP A 70 -2.21 11.13 28.60
C ASP A 70 -0.75 11.56 28.31
N SER A 71 0.12 10.57 28.07
CA SER A 71 1.52 10.81 27.70
C SER A 71 1.73 10.85 26.17
N GLY A 72 0.66 10.93 25.40
CA GLY A 72 0.64 10.98 23.92
C GLY A 72 -0.29 9.96 23.29
N GLN A 73 -0.36 9.97 21.97
CA GLN A 73 -1.33 9.21 21.18
C GLN A 73 -1.32 7.70 21.47
N ALA A 74 -0.14 7.09 21.71
CA ALA A 74 -0.05 5.67 22.03
C ALA A 74 -0.74 5.34 23.36
N ASP A 75 -0.51 6.15 24.39
CA ASP A 75 -1.15 6.00 25.71
C ASP A 75 -2.66 6.23 25.61
N ALA A 76 -3.10 7.29 24.88
CA ALA A 76 -4.51 7.55 24.63
C ALA A 76 -5.19 6.34 23.96
N LEU A 77 -4.60 5.79 22.89
CA LEU A 77 -5.12 4.61 22.21
C LEU A 77 -5.19 3.40 23.13
N ASN A 78 -4.14 3.11 23.90
CA ASN A 78 -4.12 1.99 24.83
C ASN A 78 -5.22 2.10 25.89
N ARG A 79 -5.38 3.27 26.49
CA ARG A 79 -6.48 3.55 27.44
C ARG A 79 -7.85 3.38 26.81
N GLY A 80 -8.00 3.88 25.58
CA GLY A 80 -9.23 3.71 24.81
C GLY A 80 -9.52 2.23 24.53
N PHE A 81 -8.55 1.46 24.01
CA PHE A 81 -8.74 0.04 23.73
C PHE A 81 -9.07 -0.81 24.96
N ARG A 82 -8.53 -0.49 26.14
CA ARG A 82 -8.91 -1.17 27.41
C ARG A 82 -10.38 -0.99 27.78
N LYS A 83 -11.04 0.07 27.27
CA LYS A 83 -12.47 0.37 27.51
C LYS A 83 -13.40 -0.25 26.46
N THR A 84 -12.85 -0.72 25.33
CA THR A 84 -13.64 -1.31 24.24
C THR A 84 -14.22 -2.67 24.61
N THR A 85 -15.42 -2.98 24.09
CA THR A 85 -16.12 -4.26 24.33
C THR A 85 -16.46 -5.01 23.04
N GLY A 86 -16.15 -4.45 21.86
CA GLY A 86 -16.49 -5.05 20.57
C GLY A 86 -15.62 -6.24 20.16
N ASP A 87 -16.14 -7.05 19.28
CA ASP A 87 -15.46 -8.22 18.69
C ASP A 87 -14.42 -7.81 17.65
N ILE A 88 -14.69 -6.68 16.98
CA ILE A 88 -13.87 -6.07 15.94
C ILE A 88 -13.40 -4.72 16.46
N LEU A 89 -12.11 -4.45 16.27
CA LEU A 89 -11.44 -3.25 16.76
C LEU A 89 -10.83 -2.47 15.60
N GLY A 90 -10.76 -1.15 15.77
CA GLY A 90 -10.03 -0.23 14.93
C GLY A 90 -9.80 1.08 15.64
N PHE A 91 -9.00 1.96 15.08
CA PHE A 91 -8.93 3.34 15.56
C PHE A 91 -8.99 4.32 14.39
N LEU A 92 -9.56 5.46 14.66
CA LEU A 92 -9.68 6.57 13.71
C LEU A 92 -9.13 7.82 14.39
N ASN A 93 -8.08 8.39 13.82
CA ASN A 93 -7.54 9.65 14.31
C ASN A 93 -8.59 10.76 14.17
N SER A 94 -8.52 11.75 15.05
CA SER A 94 -9.49 12.85 15.15
C SER A 94 -9.48 13.83 13.96
N ASP A 95 -8.64 13.62 12.98
CA ASP A 95 -8.50 14.38 11.73
C ASP A 95 -8.88 13.60 10.45
N ASP A 96 -9.05 12.28 10.55
CA ASP A 96 -9.44 11.39 9.45
C ASP A 96 -10.95 11.13 9.42
N ARG A 97 -11.45 10.50 8.36
CA ARG A 97 -12.86 10.11 8.26
C ARG A 97 -13.06 8.75 7.57
N LEU A 98 -14.10 8.02 7.99
CA LEU A 98 -14.56 6.82 7.30
C LEU A 98 -15.56 7.19 6.20
N ARG A 99 -15.51 6.47 5.09
CA ARG A 99 -16.50 6.57 4.03
C ARG A 99 -17.74 5.73 4.34
N ALA A 100 -18.88 6.20 3.87
CA ALA A 100 -20.17 5.54 4.13
C ALA A 100 -20.15 4.03 3.78
N GLY A 101 -20.69 3.21 4.68
CA GLY A 101 -20.78 1.76 4.54
C GLY A 101 -19.47 1.01 4.77
N CYS A 102 -18.39 1.67 5.22
CA CYS A 102 -17.14 1.02 5.57
C CYS A 102 -17.34 -0.08 6.61
N LEU A 103 -18.00 0.21 7.74
CA LEU A 103 -18.15 -0.74 8.84
C LEU A 103 -19.02 -1.95 8.48
N LEU A 104 -20.00 -1.79 7.60
CA LEU A 104 -20.76 -2.93 7.05
C LEU A 104 -19.83 -3.88 6.27
N ARG A 105 -18.97 -3.33 5.42
CA ARG A 105 -18.00 -4.13 4.64
C ARG A 105 -16.95 -4.79 5.53
N VAL A 106 -16.51 -4.11 6.58
CA VAL A 106 -15.60 -4.68 7.59
C VAL A 106 -16.23 -5.93 8.24
N ALA A 107 -17.48 -5.82 8.70
CA ALA A 107 -18.20 -6.92 9.32
C ALA A 107 -18.41 -8.11 8.35
N GLU A 108 -18.61 -7.85 7.05
CA GLU A 108 -18.74 -8.89 6.02
C GLU A 108 -17.43 -9.61 5.70
N LYS A 109 -16.30 -8.88 5.78
CA LYS A 109 -15.00 -9.38 5.33
C LYS A 109 -14.18 -10.03 6.46
N ILE A 110 -14.35 -9.64 7.70
CA ILE A 110 -13.75 -10.32 8.85
C ILE A 110 -14.44 -11.66 9.03
N ASP A 111 -13.65 -12.74 8.97
CA ASP A 111 -14.11 -14.11 9.14
C ASP A 111 -13.01 -14.96 9.81
N PRO A 112 -12.98 -15.03 11.14
CA PRO A 112 -11.99 -15.81 11.87
C PRO A 112 -12.00 -17.31 11.51
N THR A 113 -13.15 -17.85 11.07
CA THR A 113 -13.25 -19.25 10.66
C THR A 113 -12.44 -19.56 9.40
N ARG A 114 -12.19 -18.52 8.58
CA ARG A 114 -11.35 -18.56 7.37
C ARG A 114 -9.99 -17.89 7.59
N ASN A 115 -9.58 -17.72 8.83
CA ASN A 115 -8.33 -17.03 9.19
C ASN A 115 -8.23 -15.57 8.69
N ARG A 116 -9.38 -14.89 8.53
CA ARG A 116 -9.45 -13.47 8.18
C ARG A 116 -9.68 -12.62 9.43
N HIS A 117 -8.62 -12.48 10.20
CA HIS A 117 -8.64 -11.72 11.45
C HIS A 117 -8.36 -10.23 11.25
N ILE A 118 -7.70 -9.84 10.18
CA ILE A 118 -7.35 -8.47 9.86
C ILE A 118 -7.76 -8.17 8.44
N VAL A 119 -8.52 -7.09 8.26
CA VAL A 119 -8.93 -6.57 6.95
C VAL A 119 -8.58 -5.11 6.85
N PHE A 120 -8.24 -4.65 5.65
CA PHE A 120 -8.04 -3.24 5.38
C PHE A 120 -8.54 -2.86 3.99
N GLY A 121 -9.03 -1.64 3.87
CA GLY A 121 -9.46 -1.04 2.63
C GLY A 121 -8.44 -0.06 2.08
N ARG A 122 -8.78 0.54 0.95
CA ARG A 122 -8.01 1.64 0.35
C ARG A 122 -8.35 2.94 1.06
N SER A 123 -7.44 3.93 1.03
CA SER A 123 -7.63 5.26 1.59
C SER A 123 -7.26 6.33 0.58
N LEU A 124 -7.97 7.45 0.55
CA LEU A 124 -7.62 8.62 -0.27
C LEU A 124 -7.04 9.72 0.61
N PHE A 125 -6.12 10.49 0.05
CA PHE A 125 -5.68 11.74 0.65
C PHE A 125 -6.66 12.86 0.39
N PHE A 126 -6.88 13.72 1.38
CA PHE A 126 -7.66 14.96 1.24
C PHE A 126 -7.12 16.06 2.16
N GLY A 127 -7.49 17.30 1.94
CA GLY A 127 -7.13 18.43 2.79
C GLY A 127 -6.26 19.48 2.08
N ASN A 128 -5.17 19.94 2.71
CA ASN A 128 -4.46 21.14 2.28
C ASN A 128 -3.35 20.92 1.24
N ASP A 129 -3.14 19.71 0.75
CA ASP A 129 -2.15 19.44 -0.30
C ASP A 129 -2.85 19.19 -1.65
N PRO A 130 -2.96 20.22 -2.55
CA PRO A 130 -3.65 20.07 -3.82
C PRO A 130 -3.01 19.05 -4.77
N LEU A 131 -1.71 18.72 -4.56
CA LEU A 131 -1.00 17.73 -5.38
C LEU A 131 -1.36 16.30 -5.02
N LYS A 132 -1.84 16.10 -3.79
CA LYS A 132 -2.21 14.77 -3.27
C LYS A 132 -3.73 14.60 -3.11
N GLU A 133 -4.51 15.67 -3.26
CA GLU A 133 -5.97 15.62 -3.15
C GLU A 133 -6.57 14.55 -4.09
N GLY A 134 -7.32 13.62 -3.51
CA GLY A 134 -7.91 12.51 -4.24
C GLY A 134 -6.94 11.41 -4.70
N MET A 135 -5.63 11.55 -4.42
CA MET A 135 -4.69 10.45 -4.67
C MET A 135 -4.90 9.34 -3.65
N GLU A 136 -4.67 8.12 -4.09
CA GLU A 136 -4.76 6.96 -3.23
C GLU A 136 -3.48 6.76 -2.43
N HIS A 137 -3.64 6.44 -1.14
CA HIS A 137 -2.56 5.90 -0.34
C HIS A 137 -2.18 4.52 -0.88
N ALA A 138 -0.96 4.40 -1.37
CA ALA A 138 -0.49 3.15 -1.97
C ALA A 138 -0.52 2.00 -0.95
N CYS A 139 -1.05 0.86 -1.36
CA CYS A 139 -1.29 -0.31 -0.50
C CYS A 139 -0.79 -1.58 -1.19
N ASP A 140 0.43 -1.99 -0.90
CA ASP A 140 1.09 -3.12 -1.58
C ASP A 140 1.44 -4.28 -0.62
N TYR A 141 0.73 -4.41 0.50
CA TYR A 141 0.98 -5.49 1.44
C TYR A 141 0.70 -6.87 0.84
N THR A 142 1.69 -7.76 0.92
CA THR A 142 1.57 -9.15 0.48
C THR A 142 2.01 -10.15 1.54
N SER A 143 2.91 -9.75 2.44
CA SER A 143 3.49 -10.64 3.43
C SER A 143 4.15 -9.88 4.59
N HIS A 144 4.45 -10.59 5.66
CA HIS A 144 5.24 -10.05 6.78
C HIS A 144 6.58 -9.46 6.33
N PHE A 145 7.30 -10.12 5.40
CA PHE A 145 8.56 -9.58 4.88
C PHE A 145 8.35 -8.24 4.16
N GLU A 146 7.31 -8.10 3.33
CA GLU A 146 7.05 -6.85 2.62
C GLU A 146 6.62 -5.73 3.59
N GLN A 147 5.92 -6.04 4.67
CA GLN A 147 5.64 -5.08 5.74
C GLN A 147 6.93 -4.59 6.41
N LEU A 148 7.86 -5.49 6.69
CA LEU A 148 9.14 -5.13 7.27
C LEU A 148 10.06 -4.38 6.30
N ALA A 149 9.95 -4.64 5.01
CA ALA A 149 10.85 -4.09 3.98
C ALA A 149 10.47 -2.67 3.54
N ILE A 150 10.22 -1.78 4.50
CA ILE A 150 9.79 -0.39 4.27
C ILE A 150 10.80 0.39 3.41
N TRP A 151 12.08 0.06 3.50
CA TRP A 151 13.14 0.64 2.65
C TRP A 151 12.90 0.44 1.15
N LYS A 152 12.05 -0.53 0.75
CA LYS A 152 11.71 -0.77 -0.67
C LYS A 152 10.67 0.21 -1.20
N ARG A 153 9.77 0.64 -0.34
CA ARG A 153 8.56 1.39 -0.71
C ARG A 153 8.53 2.82 -0.18
N HIS A 154 9.27 3.09 0.91
CA HIS A 154 9.38 4.40 1.55
C HIS A 154 8.08 4.94 2.18
N PHE A 155 7.10 4.09 2.43
CA PHE A 155 5.86 4.43 3.13
C PHE A 155 5.25 3.17 3.77
N ASN A 156 4.39 3.37 4.79
CA ASN A 156 3.59 2.29 5.36
C ASN A 156 2.58 1.81 4.32
N GLN A 157 2.60 0.50 4.04
CA GLN A 157 1.79 -0.12 2.98
C GLN A 157 0.35 -0.40 3.40
N ILE A 158 0.03 -0.23 4.67
CA ILE A 158 -1.30 -0.49 5.23
C ILE A 158 -1.86 0.84 5.72
N PRO A 159 -2.92 1.36 5.10
CA PRO A 159 -3.53 2.62 5.53
C PRO A 159 -4.19 2.43 6.89
N GLN A 160 -3.71 3.14 7.88
CA GLN A 160 -4.16 3.02 9.26
C GLN A 160 -5.66 3.26 9.42
N PRO A 161 -6.27 4.35 8.88
CA PRO A 161 -7.69 4.63 9.11
C PRO A 161 -8.65 3.65 8.44
N SER A 162 -8.13 2.82 7.52
CA SER A 162 -8.89 1.77 6.82
C SER A 162 -8.65 0.36 7.38
N THR A 163 -8.00 0.21 8.53
CA THR A 163 -7.54 -1.10 9.03
C THR A 163 -8.30 -1.52 10.27
N PHE A 164 -8.86 -2.74 10.23
CA PHE A 164 -9.66 -3.31 11.32
C PHE A 164 -9.23 -4.75 11.61
N TRP A 165 -9.35 -5.16 12.88
CA TRP A 165 -8.92 -6.47 13.32
C TRP A 165 -9.84 -7.04 14.41
N THR A 166 -9.80 -8.35 14.61
CA THR A 166 -10.54 -9.02 15.69
C THR A 166 -9.89 -8.73 17.04
N ARG A 167 -10.68 -8.74 18.12
CA ARG A 167 -10.19 -8.63 19.50
C ARG A 167 -9.09 -9.64 19.81
N GLN A 168 -9.19 -10.85 19.25
CA GLN A 168 -8.14 -11.88 19.41
C GLN A 168 -6.75 -11.41 18.94
N VAL A 169 -6.67 -10.65 17.84
CA VAL A 169 -5.39 -10.09 17.34
C VAL A 169 -4.80 -9.12 18.37
N TRP A 170 -5.64 -8.25 18.92
CA TRP A 170 -5.23 -7.28 19.94
C TRP A 170 -4.72 -7.96 21.21
N GLU A 171 -5.48 -8.91 21.73
CA GLU A 171 -5.15 -9.65 22.95
C GLU A 171 -3.85 -10.48 22.79
N GLN A 172 -3.63 -11.07 21.61
CA GLN A 172 -2.44 -11.85 21.34
C GLN A 172 -1.19 -11.01 21.09
N CYS A 173 -1.34 -9.87 20.39
CA CYS A 173 -0.19 -9.06 19.96
C CYS A 173 0.16 -7.95 20.96
N GLY A 174 -0.74 -7.62 21.88
CA GLY A 174 -0.53 -6.63 22.92
C GLY A 174 -0.75 -5.19 22.46
N GLU A 175 -0.56 -4.28 23.43
CA GLU A 175 -0.82 -2.86 23.31
C GLU A 175 0.21 -2.14 22.43
N ILE A 176 -0.11 -0.91 22.00
CA ILE A 176 0.79 -0.02 21.28
C ILE A 176 1.98 0.36 22.19
N ASP A 177 3.18 0.35 21.63
CA ASP A 177 4.40 0.73 22.37
C ASP A 177 4.40 2.25 22.62
N ASN A 178 4.37 2.65 23.89
CA ASN A 178 4.36 4.06 24.29
C ASN A 178 5.67 4.80 23.96
N ASP A 179 6.77 4.07 23.76
CA ASP A 179 8.06 4.66 23.41
C ASP A 179 8.15 4.98 21.92
N VAL A 180 7.18 4.51 21.11
CA VAL A 180 7.08 4.80 19.68
C VAL A 180 6.23 6.04 19.46
N HIS A 181 6.87 7.21 19.33
CA HIS A 181 6.17 8.48 19.14
C HIS A 181 5.71 8.72 17.70
N HIS A 182 6.46 8.22 16.72
CA HIS A 182 6.14 8.29 15.29
C HIS A 182 5.98 6.88 14.73
N ALA A 183 5.17 6.73 13.69
CA ALA A 183 4.93 5.44 13.04
C ALA A 183 4.43 4.33 13.98
N LEU A 184 3.62 4.69 15.00
CA LEU A 184 3.05 3.74 15.96
C LEU A 184 2.15 2.68 15.29
N ASP A 185 1.46 3.06 14.23
CA ASP A 185 0.68 2.19 13.37
C ASP A 185 1.57 1.18 12.64
N TYR A 186 2.72 1.63 12.15
CA TYR A 186 3.69 0.75 11.50
C TYR A 186 4.25 -0.30 12.48
N ASP A 187 4.62 0.10 13.70
CA ASP A 187 5.04 -0.83 14.76
C ASP A 187 3.96 -1.87 15.05
N LEU A 188 2.73 -1.40 15.30
CA LEU A 188 1.58 -2.27 15.55
C LEU A 188 1.36 -3.28 14.42
N PHE A 189 1.40 -2.82 13.17
CA PHE A 189 1.18 -3.68 12.01
C PHE A 189 2.35 -4.62 11.72
N CYS A 190 3.59 -4.24 11.99
CA CYS A 190 4.73 -5.16 11.97
C CYS A 190 4.53 -6.29 12.96
N ARG A 191 4.05 -6.02 14.17
CA ARG A 191 3.77 -6.99 15.22
C ARG A 191 2.60 -7.90 14.84
N PHE A 192 1.49 -7.33 14.36
CA PHE A 192 0.35 -8.10 13.86
C PHE A 192 0.75 -9.05 12.72
N SER A 193 1.55 -8.58 11.77
CA SER A 193 1.96 -9.35 10.60
C SER A 193 2.86 -10.54 10.91
N GLN A 194 3.45 -10.63 12.12
CA GLN A 194 4.18 -11.81 12.56
C GLN A 194 3.26 -13.03 12.77
N HIS A 195 2.02 -12.79 13.13
CA HIS A 195 1.06 -13.83 13.54
C HIS A 195 -0.13 -13.95 12.60
N TYR A 196 -0.50 -12.85 11.94
CA TYR A 196 -1.70 -12.76 11.13
C TYR A 196 -1.42 -12.19 9.75
N ARG A 197 -2.17 -12.66 8.77
CA ARG A 197 -2.17 -12.07 7.44
C ARG A 197 -3.19 -10.94 7.37
N PHE A 198 -2.81 -9.84 6.74
CA PHE A 198 -3.73 -8.76 6.39
C PHE A 198 -4.43 -9.09 5.08
N HIS A 199 -5.74 -8.88 5.05
CA HIS A 199 -6.58 -9.13 3.87
C HIS A 199 -7.07 -7.80 3.31
N LYS A 200 -6.66 -7.50 2.09
CA LYS A 200 -7.02 -6.25 1.42
C LYS A 200 -8.42 -6.34 0.83
N ALA A 201 -9.20 -5.29 1.03
CA ALA A 201 -10.45 -5.03 0.35
C ALA A 201 -10.22 -4.07 -0.83
N PRO A 202 -10.91 -4.24 -1.97
CA PRO A 202 -10.71 -3.37 -3.13
C PRO A 202 -11.38 -2.00 -2.99
N GLU A 203 -12.28 -1.83 -2.04
CA GLU A 203 -13.05 -0.61 -1.83
C GLU A 203 -12.27 0.45 -1.06
N ILE A 204 -12.57 1.73 -1.30
CA ILE A 204 -12.06 2.85 -0.53
C ILE A 204 -12.92 2.98 0.73
N TRP A 205 -12.27 2.90 1.91
CA TRP A 205 -12.94 2.87 3.21
C TRP A 205 -12.75 4.13 4.04
N SER A 206 -11.68 4.89 3.77
CA SER A 206 -11.38 6.10 4.53
C SER A 206 -10.80 7.20 3.66
N ASP A 207 -10.81 8.40 4.20
CA ASP A 207 -10.04 9.54 3.72
C ASP A 207 -9.04 9.95 4.81
N TYR A 208 -7.76 10.07 4.43
CA TYR A 208 -6.64 10.47 5.26
C TYR A 208 -6.37 11.97 5.07
N ARG A 209 -6.45 12.75 6.13
CA ARG A 209 -6.29 14.20 6.04
C ARG A 209 -4.83 14.61 6.02
N LEU A 210 -4.50 15.50 5.09
CA LEU A 210 -3.21 16.17 5.00
C LEU A 210 -3.35 17.62 5.48
N HIS A 211 -2.68 17.98 6.58
CA HIS A 211 -2.63 19.34 7.10
C HIS A 211 -1.29 19.61 7.82
N ASN A 212 -0.94 20.89 7.97
CA ASN A 212 0.36 21.31 8.48
C ASN A 212 0.60 20.95 9.96
N ASP A 213 -0.46 20.74 10.72
CA ASP A 213 -0.38 20.41 12.16
C ASP A 213 -0.32 18.89 12.40
N SER A 214 -0.34 18.07 11.33
CA SER A 214 -0.22 16.62 11.47
C SER A 214 1.18 16.24 11.97
N LYS A 215 1.28 15.20 12.79
CA LYS A 215 2.58 14.69 13.30
C LYS A 215 3.55 14.35 12.18
N THR A 216 3.04 13.84 11.07
CA THR A 216 3.83 13.45 9.90
C THR A 216 4.38 14.66 9.14
N ALA A 217 3.68 15.81 9.15
CA ALA A 217 4.13 17.02 8.46
C ALA A 217 5.31 17.71 9.17
N ASN A 218 5.49 17.47 10.47
CA ASN A 218 6.51 18.11 11.29
C ASN A 218 7.87 17.39 11.28
N LYS A 219 8.00 16.29 10.53
CA LYS A 219 9.25 15.51 10.43
C LYS A 219 9.66 15.36 8.97
N SER A 220 10.97 15.35 8.70
CA SER A 220 11.42 15.07 7.34
C SER A 220 11.06 13.63 6.93
N HIS A 221 10.85 13.41 5.66
CA HIS A 221 10.55 12.06 5.15
C HIS A 221 11.68 11.07 5.44
N GLU A 222 12.95 11.52 5.39
CA GLU A 222 14.12 10.69 5.69
C GLU A 222 14.15 10.28 7.17
N ASP A 223 13.90 11.21 8.10
CA ASP A 223 13.86 10.90 9.53
C ASP A 223 12.73 9.93 9.88
N LEU A 224 11.58 10.04 9.19
CA LEU A 224 10.47 9.13 9.38
C LEU A 224 10.81 7.71 8.89
N LEU A 225 11.54 7.61 7.78
CA LEU A 225 12.01 6.32 7.27
C LEU A 225 13.06 5.69 8.17
N ASP A 226 13.96 6.48 8.76
CA ASP A 226 14.95 6.00 9.73
C ASP A 226 14.27 5.42 10.98
N ASP A 227 13.22 6.08 11.51
CA ASP A 227 12.41 5.53 12.61
C ASP A 227 11.75 4.19 12.20
N CYS A 228 11.16 4.13 11.01
CA CYS A 228 10.54 2.91 10.51
C CYS A 228 11.55 1.79 10.27
N ASP A 229 12.76 2.09 9.79
CA ASP A 229 13.84 1.12 9.64
C ASP A 229 14.27 0.56 11.00
N GLU A 230 14.35 1.39 12.04
CA GLU A 230 14.66 0.98 13.41
C GLU A 230 13.54 0.08 13.97
N ILE A 231 12.28 0.49 13.83
CA ILE A 231 11.11 -0.30 14.23
C ILE A 231 11.14 -1.65 13.51
N SER A 232 11.31 -1.65 12.19
CA SER A 232 11.34 -2.88 11.39
C SER A 232 12.34 -3.89 11.93
N ARG A 233 13.55 -3.44 12.29
CA ARG A 233 14.63 -4.33 12.80
C ARG A 233 14.26 -5.08 14.06
N ARG A 234 13.37 -4.56 14.90
CA ARG A 234 12.86 -5.25 16.10
C ARG A 234 12.18 -6.56 15.74
N TYR A 235 11.61 -6.66 14.52
CA TYR A 235 10.80 -7.78 14.05
C TYR A 235 11.50 -8.72 13.06
N TRP A 236 12.77 -8.52 12.71
CA TRP A 236 13.51 -9.40 11.79
C TRP A 236 13.79 -10.78 12.40
N GLY A 237 13.68 -10.91 13.71
CA GLY A 237 13.91 -12.15 14.44
C GLY A 237 15.39 -12.46 14.70
N SER A 238 15.67 -13.67 15.18
CA SER A 238 17.03 -14.11 15.50
C SER A 238 17.83 -14.45 14.25
N TRP A 239 19.16 -14.43 14.37
CA TRP A 239 20.11 -14.79 13.30
C TRP A 239 19.96 -16.23 12.77
N LEU A 240 19.26 -17.10 13.52
CA LEU A 240 18.96 -18.46 13.10
C LEU A 240 17.76 -18.54 12.15
N ARG A 241 17.01 -17.47 11.97
CA ARG A 241 15.79 -17.46 11.13
C ARG A 241 16.09 -16.95 9.70
N PRO A 242 15.56 -17.63 8.67
CA PRO A 242 15.72 -17.19 7.26
C PRO A 242 15.22 -15.77 7.01
N LEU A 243 14.16 -15.33 7.70
CA LEU A 243 13.62 -13.99 7.59
C LEU A 243 14.67 -12.92 7.93
N ARG A 244 15.46 -13.12 9.00
CA ARG A 244 16.53 -12.20 9.38
C ARG A 244 17.50 -11.97 8.23
N TRP A 245 18.02 -13.04 7.65
CA TRP A 245 18.94 -12.97 6.53
C TRP A 245 18.33 -12.32 5.30
N ARG A 246 17.07 -12.63 5.01
CA ARG A 246 16.34 -12.00 3.90
C ARG A 246 16.22 -10.49 4.10
N CYS A 247 15.91 -10.03 5.30
CA CYS A 247 15.85 -8.60 5.63
C CYS A 247 17.24 -7.95 5.52
N GLU A 248 18.28 -8.54 6.12
CA GLU A 248 19.66 -8.00 6.08
C GLU A 248 20.17 -7.86 4.65
N ILE A 249 20.02 -8.90 3.85
CA ILE A 249 20.48 -8.88 2.45
C ILE A 249 19.70 -7.83 1.65
N SER A 250 18.37 -7.84 1.77
CA SER A 250 17.52 -6.89 1.05
C SER A 250 17.84 -5.43 1.44
N TYR A 251 17.97 -5.15 2.73
CA TYR A 251 18.33 -3.83 3.24
C TYR A 251 19.72 -3.37 2.76
N ALA A 252 20.72 -4.25 2.89
CA ALA A 252 22.08 -3.95 2.45
C ALA A 252 22.17 -3.66 0.94
N LEU A 253 21.48 -4.46 0.12
CA LEU A 253 21.41 -4.24 -1.32
C LEU A 253 20.70 -2.93 -1.66
N HIS A 254 19.58 -2.64 -0.99
CA HIS A 254 18.85 -1.39 -1.20
C HIS A 254 19.71 -0.17 -0.84
N ARG A 255 20.30 -0.16 0.37
CA ARG A 255 21.19 0.92 0.82
C ARG A 255 22.41 1.10 -0.08
N ARG A 256 22.97 -0.01 -0.62
CA ARG A 256 24.08 0.05 -1.58
C ARG A 256 23.64 0.68 -2.89
N SER A 257 22.48 0.34 -3.41
CA SER A 257 21.95 0.85 -4.69
C SER A 257 21.64 2.35 -4.65
N ARG A 258 21.39 2.92 -3.48
CA ARG A 258 21.11 4.35 -3.29
C ARG A 258 22.36 5.23 -3.14
N ARG A 259 23.55 4.67 -3.06
CA ARG A 259 24.77 5.49 -2.96
C ARG A 259 24.95 6.34 -4.22
N PRO A 260 25.41 7.60 -4.11
CA PRO A 260 25.62 8.46 -5.27
C PRO A 260 26.53 7.84 -6.34
N ALA A 261 27.50 7.01 -5.93
CA ALA A 261 28.37 6.26 -6.84
C ALA A 261 27.59 5.20 -7.64
N ALA A 262 26.62 4.53 -7.02
CA ALA A 262 25.75 3.56 -7.66
C ALA A 262 24.86 4.23 -8.72
N ILE A 263 24.21 5.33 -8.37
CA ILE A 263 23.37 6.12 -9.28
C ILE A 263 24.18 6.61 -10.50
N ARG A 264 25.40 7.14 -10.26
CA ARG A 264 26.29 7.56 -11.37
C ARG A 264 26.69 6.40 -12.28
N SER A 265 26.94 5.20 -11.72
CA SER A 265 27.27 4.01 -12.50
C SER A 265 26.12 3.55 -13.39
N VAL A 266 24.88 3.61 -12.84
CA VAL A 266 23.64 3.32 -13.59
C VAL A 266 23.46 4.28 -14.74
N ARG A 267 23.57 5.61 -14.50
CA ARG A 267 23.47 6.63 -15.56
C ARG A 267 24.47 6.40 -16.69
N LYS A 268 25.73 6.09 -16.37
CA LYS A 268 26.75 5.81 -17.39
C LYS A 268 26.39 4.60 -18.27
N ALA A 269 25.90 3.52 -17.64
CA ALA A 269 25.50 2.33 -18.38
C ALA A 269 24.26 2.58 -19.28
N GLU A 270 23.30 3.33 -18.81
CA GLU A 270 22.11 3.72 -19.58
C GLU A 270 22.47 4.64 -20.76
N THR A 271 23.36 5.62 -20.57
CA THR A 271 23.83 6.48 -21.66
C THR A 271 24.51 5.65 -22.74
N ALA A 272 25.40 4.71 -22.35
CA ALA A 272 26.06 3.82 -23.31
C ALA A 272 25.08 2.92 -24.08
N LEU A 273 24.00 2.46 -23.42
CA LEU A 273 22.94 1.69 -24.05
C LEU A 273 22.14 2.52 -25.08
N LEU A 274 21.79 3.75 -24.72
CA LEU A 274 21.07 4.67 -25.61
C LEU A 274 21.90 5.09 -26.84
N GLU A 275 23.23 5.19 -26.66
CA GLU A 275 24.18 5.50 -27.74
C GLU A 275 24.58 4.27 -28.58
N ASN A 276 23.98 3.10 -28.33
CA ASN A 276 24.25 1.84 -29.05
C ASN A 276 25.72 1.37 -28.98
N ARG A 277 26.46 1.74 -27.92
CA ARG A 277 27.86 1.36 -27.69
C ARG A 277 27.93 -0.02 -27.02
N SER A 278 27.80 -1.09 -27.77
CA SER A 278 27.60 -2.47 -27.28
C SER A 278 28.66 -2.94 -26.26
N PHE A 279 29.95 -2.65 -26.49
CA PHE A 279 31.02 -3.05 -25.58
C PHE A 279 30.99 -2.25 -24.28
N ASP A 280 30.83 -0.92 -24.38
CA ASP A 280 30.74 -0.04 -23.22
C ASP A 280 29.49 -0.33 -22.40
N THR A 281 28.38 -0.66 -23.06
CA THR A 281 27.13 -1.08 -22.39
C THR A 281 27.36 -2.31 -21.53
N LEU A 282 28.04 -3.32 -22.05
CA LEU A 282 28.37 -4.54 -21.32
C LEU A 282 29.26 -4.26 -20.11
N LEU A 283 30.37 -3.54 -20.32
CA LEU A 283 31.35 -3.23 -19.26
C LEU A 283 30.73 -2.35 -18.17
N LEU A 284 30.09 -1.24 -18.58
CA LEU A 284 29.44 -0.31 -17.65
C LEU A 284 28.26 -0.96 -16.96
N GLY A 285 27.57 -1.87 -17.66
CA GLY A 285 26.48 -2.68 -17.09
C GLY A 285 26.98 -3.60 -15.97
N ILE A 286 28.12 -4.27 -16.13
CA ILE A 286 28.73 -5.09 -15.07
C ILE A 286 29.12 -4.22 -13.86
N ILE A 287 29.78 -3.07 -14.10
CA ILE A 287 30.18 -2.14 -13.04
C ILE A 287 28.96 -1.62 -12.29
N ALA A 288 27.92 -1.25 -13.01
CA ALA A 288 26.69 -0.74 -12.43
C ALA A 288 25.91 -1.84 -11.68
N SER A 289 25.88 -3.09 -12.18
CA SER A 289 25.31 -4.24 -11.47
C SER A 289 26.03 -4.53 -10.16
N TRP A 290 27.35 -4.34 -10.13
CA TRP A 290 28.14 -4.47 -8.90
C TRP A 290 27.82 -3.35 -7.89
N ASN A 291 27.66 -2.11 -8.36
CA ASN A 291 27.39 -0.94 -7.51
C ASN A 291 25.91 -0.79 -7.12
N ALA A 292 25.00 -1.21 -7.99
CA ALA A 292 23.54 -1.06 -7.81
C ALA A 292 22.82 -2.34 -8.25
N PRO A 293 22.99 -3.46 -7.53
CA PRO A 293 22.51 -4.77 -7.97
C PRO A 293 20.98 -4.84 -8.12
N LEU A 294 20.23 -4.06 -7.35
CA LEU A 294 18.77 -4.00 -7.45
C LEU A 294 18.28 -3.08 -8.59
N ALA A 295 19.10 -2.10 -8.98
CA ALA A 295 18.69 -1.13 -9.99
C ALA A 295 18.99 -1.58 -11.42
N LEU A 296 20.04 -2.36 -11.63
CA LEU A 296 20.55 -2.67 -12.96
C LEU A 296 20.42 -4.11 -13.39
N GLY A 297 20.47 -5.07 -12.47
CA GLY A 297 20.32 -6.49 -12.82
C GLY A 297 19.10 -6.73 -13.71
N PRO A 298 17.96 -6.17 -13.38
CA PRO A 298 16.75 -6.21 -14.18
C PRO A 298 16.90 -5.52 -15.57
N ARG A 299 17.53 -4.36 -15.62
CA ARG A 299 17.58 -3.49 -16.82
C ARG A 299 18.43 -4.07 -17.94
N LEU A 300 19.51 -4.75 -17.59
CA LEU A 300 20.38 -5.41 -18.57
C LEU A 300 19.73 -6.66 -19.16
N LEU A 301 18.82 -7.28 -18.43
CA LEU A 301 18.15 -8.50 -18.86
C LEU A 301 16.90 -8.24 -19.72
N LEU A 302 16.29 -7.05 -19.64
CA LEU A 302 15.12 -6.68 -20.44
C LEU A 302 15.30 -6.81 -21.96
N PRO A 303 16.44 -6.40 -22.59
CA PRO A 303 16.64 -6.60 -24.03
C PRO A 303 16.83 -8.06 -24.45
N ILE A 304 17.26 -8.92 -23.51
CA ILE A 304 17.48 -10.36 -23.75
C ILE A 304 16.18 -11.16 -23.56
N ALA A 305 15.17 -10.53 -23.02
CA ALA A 305 13.99 -11.12 -22.40
C ALA A 305 12.83 -11.48 -23.32
N THR A 306 13.04 -11.53 -24.61
CA THR A 306 12.00 -11.98 -25.57
C THR A 306 11.74 -13.48 -25.52
N THR A 307 12.38 -14.23 -24.64
CA THR A 307 12.23 -15.69 -24.54
C THR A 307 11.21 -16.13 -23.48
N ARG A 308 10.55 -17.25 -23.75
CA ARG A 308 9.46 -17.88 -22.97
C ARG A 308 9.74 -18.06 -21.45
N ASN A 309 10.97 -18.00 -21.01
CA ASN A 309 11.35 -18.22 -19.59
C ASN A 309 11.62 -16.92 -18.81
N TRP A 310 11.56 -15.78 -19.46
CA TRP A 310 11.90 -14.50 -18.87
C TRP A 310 10.92 -14.06 -17.75
N HIS A 311 9.63 -14.36 -17.89
CA HIS A 311 8.63 -14.01 -16.87
C HIS A 311 8.99 -14.57 -15.48
N ARG A 312 9.64 -15.74 -15.41
CA ARG A 312 10.09 -16.32 -14.13
C ARG A 312 11.25 -15.55 -13.49
N LEU A 313 12.19 -15.06 -14.33
CA LEU A 313 13.29 -14.21 -13.89
C LEU A 313 12.80 -12.79 -13.58
N ALA A 314 11.93 -12.23 -14.42
CA ALA A 314 11.30 -10.94 -14.18
C ALA A 314 10.56 -10.93 -12.85
N ARG A 315 9.78 -11.96 -12.53
CA ARG A 315 9.09 -12.13 -11.26
C ARG A 315 10.04 -12.08 -10.04
N PHE A 316 11.24 -12.61 -10.17
CA PHE A 316 12.23 -12.57 -9.09
C PHE A 316 12.83 -11.18 -8.87
N PHE A 317 13.06 -10.41 -9.93
CA PHE A 317 13.75 -9.12 -9.87
C PHE A 317 12.81 -7.91 -9.83
N TYR A 318 11.61 -8.02 -10.44
CA TYR A 318 10.68 -6.90 -10.65
C TYR A 318 9.36 -7.06 -9.95
N ARG A 319 9.28 -7.95 -8.98
CA ARG A 319 8.03 -8.19 -8.27
C ARG A 319 7.52 -6.91 -7.62
N ASP A 320 6.88 -6.07 -8.44
CA ASP A 320 5.99 -5.03 -8.04
C ASP A 320 4.63 -5.69 -7.80
N GLU A 321 4.48 -6.32 -6.64
CA GLU A 321 3.25 -6.95 -6.20
C GLU A 321 2.33 -5.91 -5.61
N GLY A 322 1.88 -4.97 -6.43
CA GLY A 322 0.72 -4.17 -6.08
C GLY A 322 -0.55 -4.94 -6.46
N HIS A 323 -1.37 -5.26 -5.48
CA HIS A 323 -2.67 -5.89 -5.72
C HIS A 323 -3.72 -4.89 -6.21
N ASP A 324 -3.35 -3.64 -6.49
CA ASP A 324 -4.26 -2.55 -6.77
C ASP A 324 -4.32 -2.17 -8.22
N LEU A 325 -5.53 -2.24 -8.71
CA LEU A 325 -5.97 -1.61 -9.94
C LEU A 325 -6.28 -0.15 -9.64
N CYS A 326 -5.26 0.71 -9.66
CA CYS A 326 -5.49 2.15 -9.67
C CYS A 326 -5.47 2.63 -11.12
N PRO A 327 -6.62 3.02 -11.68
CA PRO A 327 -6.66 3.70 -12.96
C PRO A 327 -5.73 4.93 -12.95
N ASN A 328 -5.07 5.18 -14.09
CA ASN A 328 -4.13 6.29 -14.28
C ASN A 328 -2.80 6.18 -13.51
N GLN A 329 -2.45 5.04 -12.97
CA GLN A 329 -1.16 4.83 -12.30
C GLN A 329 -0.08 4.33 -13.28
N TRP A 330 1.13 4.91 -13.18
CA TRP A 330 2.30 4.36 -13.85
C TRP A 330 2.68 3.01 -13.27
N ILE A 331 2.88 2.02 -14.15
CA ILE A 331 3.32 0.68 -13.76
C ILE A 331 4.73 0.42 -14.31
N GLY A 332 5.48 -0.42 -13.58
CA GLY A 332 6.81 -0.87 -14.01
C GLY A 332 6.75 -1.82 -15.23
N PRO A 333 7.91 -2.24 -15.73
CA PRO A 333 8.00 -3.14 -16.88
C PRO A 333 7.45 -4.55 -16.60
N TYR A 334 7.21 -4.87 -15.34
CA TYR A 334 6.52 -6.07 -14.87
C TYR A 334 5.49 -5.67 -13.82
N ARG A 335 4.23 -5.99 -14.03
CA ARG A 335 3.16 -5.78 -13.05
C ARG A 335 2.30 -7.02 -12.95
N GLU A 336 2.09 -7.52 -11.73
CA GLU A 336 1.20 -8.64 -11.43
C GLU A 336 0.00 -8.13 -10.62
N PHE A 337 -1.20 -8.56 -11.02
CA PHE A 337 -2.45 -8.32 -10.31
C PHE A 337 -3.07 -9.67 -9.97
N ILE A 338 -3.64 -9.79 -8.79
CA ILE A 338 -4.43 -10.95 -8.40
C ILE A 338 -5.88 -10.49 -8.28
N LEU A 339 -6.73 -10.99 -9.15
CA LEU A 339 -8.14 -10.63 -9.23
C LEU A 339 -9.03 -11.81 -8.84
N ASP A 340 -10.24 -11.51 -8.40
CA ASP A 340 -11.25 -12.54 -8.25
C ASP A 340 -11.58 -13.14 -9.62
N ARG A 341 -11.54 -14.46 -9.71
CA ARG A 341 -11.85 -15.14 -10.97
C ARG A 341 -13.34 -15.05 -11.28
N PRO A 342 -13.74 -14.67 -12.50
CA PRO A 342 -15.14 -14.58 -12.88
C PRO A 342 -15.80 -15.96 -12.87
N LYS A 343 -17.05 -16.04 -12.38
CA LYS A 343 -17.84 -17.27 -12.33
C LYS A 343 -18.41 -17.69 -13.68
N LYS A 344 -18.34 -16.84 -14.68
CA LYS A 344 -18.79 -17.08 -16.07
C LYS A 344 -17.66 -16.64 -17.01
N PRO A 345 -17.61 -17.18 -18.25
CA PRO A 345 -16.66 -16.71 -19.25
C PRO A 345 -16.76 -15.20 -19.45
N GLN A 346 -15.65 -14.49 -19.39
CA GLN A 346 -15.55 -13.04 -19.58
C GLN A 346 -14.35 -12.69 -20.46
N LEU A 347 -14.39 -11.52 -21.08
CA LEU A 347 -13.27 -10.93 -21.77
C LEU A 347 -12.59 -9.94 -20.81
N LEU A 348 -11.31 -10.16 -20.53
CA LEU A 348 -10.48 -9.18 -19.84
C LEU A 348 -10.02 -8.15 -20.86
N ARG A 349 -10.31 -6.89 -20.63
CA ARG A 349 -9.81 -5.76 -21.39
C ARG A 349 -8.94 -4.89 -20.53
N ILE A 350 -7.72 -4.60 -21.01
CA ILE A 350 -6.75 -3.73 -20.34
C ILE A 350 -6.42 -2.58 -21.28
N ALA A 351 -6.62 -1.36 -20.82
CA ALA A 351 -6.19 -0.16 -21.49
C ALA A 351 -4.92 0.38 -20.84
N LEU A 352 -3.88 0.58 -21.63
CA LEU A 352 -2.59 1.12 -21.23
C LEU A 352 -2.28 2.38 -22.02
N GLU A 353 -1.55 3.31 -21.42
CA GLU A 353 -0.99 4.46 -22.12
C GLU A 353 0.53 4.32 -22.20
N LEU A 354 1.04 4.28 -23.42
CA LEU A 354 2.47 4.27 -23.72
C LEU A 354 3.01 5.70 -23.73
N PRO A 355 4.11 5.99 -23.02
CA PRO A 355 4.65 7.35 -22.98
C PRO A 355 5.17 7.80 -24.32
N GLU A 356 5.04 9.11 -24.60
CA GLU A 356 5.47 9.76 -25.85
C GLU A 356 6.94 9.48 -26.19
N ARG A 357 7.79 9.29 -25.19
CA ARG A 357 9.22 8.92 -25.35
C ARG A 357 9.46 7.54 -25.95
N PHE A 358 8.42 6.70 -26.07
CA PHE A 358 8.49 5.40 -26.77
C PHE A 358 8.11 5.51 -28.25
N ARG A 359 7.65 6.66 -28.72
CA ARG A 359 7.33 6.87 -30.14
C ARG A 359 8.50 6.50 -31.04
N ASN A 360 8.21 5.84 -32.16
CA ASN A 360 9.16 5.31 -33.13
C ASN A 360 10.14 4.25 -32.56
N LYS A 361 9.84 3.68 -31.38
CA LYS A 361 10.64 2.61 -30.78
C LYS A 361 9.79 1.35 -30.66
N PRO A 362 10.20 0.21 -31.25
CA PRO A 362 9.45 -1.04 -31.12
C PRO A 362 9.22 -1.36 -29.63
N THR A 363 7.97 -1.27 -29.19
CA THR A 363 7.56 -1.52 -27.81
C THR A 363 6.63 -2.72 -27.81
N GLN A 364 7.01 -3.76 -27.11
CA GLN A 364 6.20 -4.97 -26.94
C GLN A 364 5.57 -4.95 -25.54
N VAL A 365 4.25 -5.09 -25.50
CA VAL A 365 3.51 -5.31 -24.27
C VAL A 365 2.85 -6.68 -24.33
N THR A 366 3.04 -7.46 -23.27
CA THR A 366 2.59 -8.85 -23.20
C THR A 366 1.72 -9.04 -21.95
N LEU A 367 0.60 -9.71 -22.14
CA LEU A 367 -0.36 -10.10 -21.11
C LEU A 367 -0.24 -11.60 -20.85
N LEU A 368 -0.01 -11.98 -19.60
CA LEU A 368 -0.11 -13.36 -19.14
C LEU A 368 -1.30 -13.49 -18.18
N ILE A 369 -2.03 -14.59 -18.30
CA ILE A 369 -3.09 -14.98 -17.37
C ILE A 369 -2.69 -16.32 -16.77
N ASP A 370 -2.60 -16.41 -15.46
CA ASP A 370 -2.14 -17.61 -14.73
C ASP A 370 -0.81 -18.18 -15.28
N ASN A 371 0.11 -17.28 -15.62
CA ASN A 371 1.41 -17.57 -16.26
C ASN A 371 1.35 -18.12 -17.70
N ALA A 372 0.20 -18.16 -18.34
CA ALA A 372 0.06 -18.49 -19.75
C ALA A 372 0.00 -17.22 -20.62
N LEU A 373 0.63 -17.24 -21.80
CA LEU A 373 0.53 -16.12 -22.74
C LEU A 373 -0.92 -15.97 -23.20
N ALA A 374 -1.50 -14.82 -22.95
CA ALA A 374 -2.89 -14.50 -23.26
C ALA A 374 -3.02 -13.51 -24.43
N ALA A 375 -2.18 -12.47 -24.45
CA ALA A 375 -2.11 -11.50 -25.56
C ALA A 375 -0.69 -10.89 -25.63
N SER A 376 -0.29 -10.41 -26.81
CA SER A 376 0.95 -9.65 -27.00
C SER A 376 0.81 -8.72 -28.18
N GLU A 377 1.15 -7.45 -27.98
CA GLU A 377 1.12 -6.40 -28.99
C GLU A 377 2.50 -5.77 -29.14
N ILE A 378 2.88 -5.46 -30.39
CA ILE A 378 4.11 -4.73 -30.70
C ILE A 378 3.69 -3.46 -31.45
N THR A 379 4.04 -2.30 -30.89
CA THR A 379 3.74 -1.01 -31.50
C THR A 379 4.96 -0.10 -31.52
N THR A 380 4.98 0.85 -32.45
CA THR A 380 5.94 1.97 -32.50
C THR A 380 5.27 3.29 -32.16
N GLU A 381 3.97 3.28 -31.88
CA GLU A 381 3.18 4.45 -31.54
C GLU A 381 3.15 4.67 -30.03
N ALA A 382 3.08 5.91 -29.61
CA ALA A 382 2.76 6.32 -28.25
C ALA A 382 1.25 6.58 -28.12
N GLY A 383 0.74 6.55 -26.90
CA GLY A 383 -0.68 6.74 -26.62
C GLY A 383 -1.37 5.45 -26.14
N GLU A 384 -2.67 5.37 -26.38
CA GLU A 384 -3.46 4.24 -25.87
C GLU A 384 -3.17 2.92 -26.60
N LEU A 385 -3.02 1.86 -25.81
CA LEU A 385 -2.88 0.48 -26.27
C LEU A 385 -3.90 -0.39 -25.53
N PHE A 386 -4.60 -1.24 -26.28
CA PHE A 386 -5.56 -2.17 -25.70
C PHE A 386 -5.07 -3.61 -25.82
N LEU A 387 -5.14 -4.35 -24.72
CA LEU A 387 -4.92 -5.80 -24.70
C LEU A 387 -6.22 -6.48 -24.29
N GLU A 388 -6.62 -7.50 -25.00
CA GLU A 388 -7.83 -8.27 -24.72
C GLU A 388 -7.52 -9.76 -24.66
N ALA A 389 -8.09 -10.44 -23.67
CA ALA A 389 -7.95 -11.89 -23.55
C ALA A 389 -9.16 -12.53 -22.87
N PRO A 390 -9.60 -13.72 -23.33
CA PRO A 390 -10.67 -14.44 -22.68
C PRO A 390 -10.23 -15.06 -21.36
N ILE A 391 -11.06 -14.95 -20.33
CA ILE A 391 -10.88 -15.65 -19.06
C ILE A 391 -12.01 -16.66 -18.90
N GLN A 392 -11.63 -17.92 -18.69
CA GLN A 392 -12.55 -19.01 -18.43
C GLN A 392 -12.76 -19.22 -16.92
N PRO A 393 -13.95 -19.60 -16.49
CA PRO A 393 -14.17 -20.05 -15.11
C PRO A 393 -13.26 -21.24 -14.79
N ALA A 394 -12.80 -21.30 -13.55
CA ALA A 394 -12.08 -22.45 -13.01
C ALA A 394 -12.38 -22.58 -11.52
N ASP A 395 -11.99 -23.69 -10.91
CA ASP A 395 -12.18 -23.95 -9.48
C ASP A 395 -11.35 -23.03 -8.57
N ALA A 396 -10.36 -22.33 -9.13
CA ALA A 396 -9.57 -21.35 -8.42
C ALA A 396 -10.37 -20.07 -8.16
N TYR A 397 -10.31 -19.55 -6.94
CA TYR A 397 -11.02 -18.32 -6.52
C TYR A 397 -10.40 -17.04 -7.12
N SER A 398 -9.13 -17.08 -7.54
CA SER A 398 -8.42 -15.93 -8.08
C SER A 398 -7.68 -16.29 -9.35
N THR A 399 -7.36 -15.26 -10.13
CA THR A 399 -6.54 -15.35 -11.34
C THR A 399 -5.41 -14.35 -11.26
N ALA A 400 -4.20 -14.75 -11.66
CA ALA A 400 -3.04 -13.87 -11.73
C ALA A 400 -2.95 -13.24 -13.13
N ILE A 401 -2.95 -11.92 -13.18
CA ILE A 401 -2.79 -11.12 -14.40
C ILE A 401 -1.40 -10.50 -14.36
N VAL A 402 -0.58 -10.75 -15.38
CA VAL A 402 0.76 -10.16 -15.48
C VAL A 402 0.88 -9.35 -16.75
N ILE A 403 1.28 -8.08 -16.61
CA ILE A 403 1.61 -7.18 -17.71
C ILE A 403 3.13 -7.05 -17.79
N LEU A 404 3.70 -7.32 -18.95
CA LEU A 404 5.11 -7.16 -19.24
C LEU A 404 5.29 -6.12 -20.36
N CYS A 405 6.24 -5.18 -20.16
CA CYS A 405 6.66 -4.26 -21.21
C CYS A 405 8.17 -4.34 -21.40
N ASN A 406 8.65 -4.42 -22.64
CA ASN A 406 10.06 -4.48 -22.95
C ASN A 406 10.80 -3.13 -22.87
N ARG A 407 10.10 -2.03 -22.52
CA ARG A 407 10.67 -0.70 -22.35
C ARG A 407 10.30 -0.11 -21.01
N TYR A 408 11.16 0.78 -20.53
CA TYR A 408 10.99 1.48 -19.27
C TYR A 408 11.73 2.83 -19.26
N PHE A 409 11.45 3.66 -18.28
CA PHE A 409 12.20 4.90 -17.99
C PHE A 409 12.21 5.14 -16.47
N ILE A 410 13.07 6.08 -16.03
CA ILE A 410 13.15 6.48 -14.62
C ILE A 410 13.11 8.01 -14.61
N PRO A 411 12.07 8.62 -14.06
CA PRO A 411 11.92 10.07 -14.03
C PRO A 411 13.08 10.80 -13.37
N ALA A 412 13.57 10.32 -12.22
CA ALA A 412 14.69 10.94 -11.52
C ALA A 412 15.99 10.94 -12.34
N LEU A 413 16.25 9.91 -13.14
CA LEU A 413 17.43 9.85 -14.01
C LEU A 413 17.35 10.79 -15.22
N GLN A 414 16.13 11.27 -15.54
CA GLN A 414 15.89 12.18 -16.66
C GLN A 414 15.69 13.63 -16.21
N GLY A 415 15.80 13.88 -14.88
CA GLY A 415 15.65 15.20 -14.30
C GLY A 415 14.21 15.71 -14.24
N GLU A 416 13.22 14.80 -14.35
CA GLU A 416 11.81 15.15 -14.34
C GLU A 416 11.28 15.37 -12.91
N ASN A 417 11.74 14.55 -11.95
CA ASN A 417 11.39 14.62 -10.54
C ASN A 417 12.31 13.69 -9.73
N GLU A 418 12.02 13.49 -8.44
CA GLU A 418 12.78 12.59 -7.56
C GLU A 418 12.35 11.11 -7.65
N ASP A 419 11.40 10.76 -8.51
CA ASP A 419 10.89 9.40 -8.67
C ASP A 419 11.97 8.48 -9.27
N ASP A 420 12.48 7.55 -8.51
CA ASP A 420 13.50 6.58 -8.89
C ASP A 420 12.94 5.22 -9.35
N ARG A 421 11.62 5.09 -9.43
CA ARG A 421 10.96 3.86 -9.88
C ARG A 421 11.18 3.62 -11.36
N LEU A 422 11.25 2.32 -11.72
CA LEU A 422 11.19 1.88 -13.12
C LEU A 422 9.75 1.99 -13.61
N LEU A 423 9.49 2.96 -14.47
CA LEU A 423 8.17 3.17 -15.05
C LEU A 423 8.17 2.72 -16.52
N SER A 424 7.06 2.20 -16.99
CA SER A 424 6.92 1.68 -18.34
C SER A 424 5.68 2.22 -19.03
N THR A 425 4.53 1.85 -18.54
CA THR A 425 3.23 2.23 -19.09
C THR A 425 2.35 2.80 -18.00
N ARG A 426 1.30 3.53 -18.36
CA ARG A 426 0.26 3.96 -17.43
C ARG A 426 -0.95 3.05 -17.59
N LEU A 427 -1.39 2.41 -16.52
CA LEU A 427 -2.62 1.64 -16.52
C LEU A 427 -3.81 2.61 -16.53
N VAL A 428 -4.58 2.59 -17.60
CA VAL A 428 -5.78 3.44 -17.76
C VAL A 428 -7.00 2.74 -17.19
N SER A 429 -7.25 1.51 -17.60
CA SER A 429 -8.33 0.68 -17.04
C SER A 429 -8.01 -0.81 -17.13
N LEU A 430 -8.69 -1.58 -16.28
CA LEU A 430 -8.74 -3.04 -16.37
C LEU A 430 -10.17 -3.47 -16.02
N GLU A 431 -10.84 -4.09 -16.97
CA GLU A 431 -12.25 -4.42 -16.87
C GLU A 431 -12.55 -5.83 -17.34
N PHE A 432 -13.53 -6.46 -16.69
CA PHE A 432 -14.15 -7.68 -17.19
C PHE A 432 -15.43 -7.33 -17.95
N GLN A 433 -15.49 -7.74 -19.21
CA GLN A 433 -16.66 -7.58 -20.06
C GLN A 433 -17.32 -8.93 -20.33
N PRO A 434 -18.67 -8.98 -20.50
CA PRO A 434 -19.32 -10.22 -20.94
C PRO A 434 -18.68 -10.70 -22.25
N ALA A 435 -18.30 -11.96 -22.32
CA ALA A 435 -17.85 -12.53 -23.58
C ALA A 435 -18.99 -12.42 -24.59
N SER A 436 -18.78 -11.70 -25.69
CA SER A 436 -19.71 -11.70 -26.82
C SER A 436 -19.91 -13.14 -27.30
N ARG A 437 -21.17 -13.55 -27.45
CA ARG A 437 -21.57 -14.89 -27.96
C ARG A 437 -21.10 -15.09 -29.38
#